data_fe3127c5461430a2860cf00c3d423f37
#
_entry.id   fe3127c5461430a2860cf00c3d423f37
#
_cell.length_a   1.000
_cell.length_b   1.000
_cell.length_c   1.000
_cell.angle_alpha   90.00
_cell.angle_beta   90.00
_cell.angle_gamma   90.00
#
_symmetry.space_group_name_H-M   'P 1'
#
loop_
_entity.id
_entity.type
_entity.pdbx_description
1 polymer ?
#
loop_
_entity_poly.entity_id
_entity_poly.type
_entity_poly.pdbx_seq_one_letter_code
_entity_poly.pdbx_strand_id
1 'polypeptide(L)'
;MTTPEPPPAAPQPTSVPGPLADWGTRAIGFVIDYLPIILLNVLTYWSSGLRAIGGLIGLGYWIYMGYLDGVSGQTPGKAMQGIRLVDGKGSLIGAGAGIGRKFLHILDAICFIGFLLPIVDAQRQTFADKLMTTYVVTGAEKKPFAIELWTSPPKQTG
;
A
#
# COMPACT_ATOMS: atom_id res chain seq x y z
N MET A 1 -28.56 47.24 -13.83
CA MET A 1 -27.67 46.28 -14.52
C MET A 1 -27.00 45.45 -13.45
N THR A 2 -27.55 44.24 -13.23
CA THR A 2 -26.98 43.27 -12.29
C THR A 2 -25.84 42.52 -12.98
N THR A 3 -24.64 42.66 -12.46
CA THR A 3 -23.46 41.91 -12.92
C THR A 3 -23.74 40.41 -12.75
N PRO A 4 -23.57 39.57 -13.81
CA PRO A 4 -23.76 38.13 -13.67
C PRO A 4 -22.78 37.58 -12.63
N GLU A 5 -23.29 36.76 -11.73
CA GLU A 5 -22.48 36.03 -10.75
C GLU A 5 -21.42 35.14 -11.48
N PRO A 6 -20.15 35.21 -11.10
CA PRO A 6 -19.13 34.36 -11.73
C PRO A 6 -19.51 32.89 -11.58
N PRO A 7 -19.25 32.04 -12.59
CA PRO A 7 -19.56 30.64 -12.53
C PRO A 7 -18.84 29.99 -11.32
N PRO A 8 -19.46 28.97 -10.66
CA PRO A 8 -18.85 28.28 -9.54
C PRO A 8 -17.48 27.75 -9.94
N ALA A 9 -16.48 28.04 -9.10
CA ALA A 9 -15.11 27.62 -9.32
C ALA A 9 -15.07 26.10 -9.57
N ALA A 10 -14.40 25.67 -10.62
CA ALA A 10 -14.18 24.24 -10.91
C ALA A 10 -13.61 23.57 -9.66
N PRO A 11 -13.99 22.30 -9.37
CA PRO A 11 -13.47 21.57 -8.23
C PRO A 11 -11.94 21.64 -8.26
N GLN A 12 -11.34 22.28 -7.26
CA GLN A 12 -9.89 22.29 -7.09
C GLN A 12 -9.41 20.84 -7.03
N PRO A 13 -8.35 20.47 -7.76
CA PRO A 13 -7.79 19.13 -7.61
C PRO A 13 -7.48 18.93 -6.13
N THR A 14 -8.02 17.89 -5.56
CA THR A 14 -7.78 17.49 -4.15
C THR A 14 -6.29 17.54 -3.90
N SER A 15 -5.86 18.41 -3.02
CA SER A 15 -4.44 18.61 -2.71
C SER A 15 -3.86 17.26 -2.30
N VAL A 16 -2.85 16.79 -3.02
CA VAL A 16 -2.14 15.56 -2.70
C VAL A 16 -1.56 15.71 -1.28
N PRO A 17 -1.77 14.73 -0.36
CA PRO A 17 -1.44 14.88 1.06
C PRO A 17 0.07 14.99 1.37
N GLY A 18 0.93 14.94 0.37
CA GLY A 18 2.40 15.07 0.53
C GLY A 18 3.16 14.63 -0.71
N PRO A 19 4.50 14.64 -0.66
CA PRO A 19 5.34 14.19 -1.77
C PRO A 19 5.11 12.70 -2.04
N LEU A 20 4.75 12.36 -3.29
CA LEU A 20 4.37 11.01 -3.69
C LEU A 20 5.60 10.11 -3.86
N ALA A 21 5.49 8.88 -3.34
CA ALA A 21 6.49 7.84 -3.56
C ALA A 21 6.54 7.43 -5.04
N ASP A 22 7.74 7.32 -5.59
CA ASP A 22 7.94 6.82 -6.95
C ASP A 22 7.65 5.31 -7.04
N TRP A 23 7.44 4.84 -8.27
CA TRP A 23 7.13 3.43 -8.53
C TRP A 23 8.24 2.47 -8.06
N GLY A 24 9.51 2.82 -8.29
CA GLY A 24 10.66 1.98 -7.92
C GLY A 24 10.74 1.76 -6.42
N THR A 25 10.61 2.82 -5.63
CA THR A 25 10.58 2.76 -4.15
C THR A 25 9.42 1.87 -3.66
N ARG A 26 8.24 1.98 -4.27
CA ARG A 26 7.08 1.13 -3.94
C ARG A 26 7.32 -0.32 -4.33
N ALA A 27 7.94 -0.58 -5.50
CA ALA A 27 8.26 -1.93 -5.98
C ALA A 27 9.28 -2.62 -5.06
N ILE A 28 10.33 -1.92 -4.62
CA ILE A 28 11.30 -2.46 -3.65
C ILE A 28 10.60 -2.81 -2.33
N GLY A 29 9.77 -1.92 -1.80
CA GLY A 29 8.98 -2.20 -0.60
C GLY A 29 8.11 -3.45 -0.75
N PHE A 30 7.44 -3.59 -1.90
CA PHE A 30 6.64 -4.78 -2.22
C PHE A 30 7.49 -6.07 -2.24
N VAL A 31 8.65 -6.05 -2.90
CA VAL A 31 9.55 -7.22 -2.93
C VAL A 31 9.98 -7.63 -1.52
N ILE A 32 10.34 -6.66 -0.68
CA ILE A 32 10.71 -6.93 0.72
C ILE A 32 9.55 -7.57 1.48
N ASP A 33 8.34 -7.04 1.33
CA ASP A 33 7.15 -7.55 2.00
C ASP A 33 6.81 -8.99 1.59
N TYR A 34 7.00 -9.34 0.31
CA TYR A 34 6.61 -10.65 -0.19
C TYR A 34 7.71 -11.69 -0.15
N LEU A 35 8.97 -11.30 0.08
CA LEU A 35 10.11 -12.22 0.13
C LEU A 35 9.90 -13.37 1.14
N PRO A 36 9.44 -13.15 2.40
CA PRO A 36 9.25 -14.23 3.36
C PRO A 36 8.24 -15.28 2.88
N ILE A 37 7.13 -14.84 2.27
CA ILE A 37 6.10 -15.77 1.80
C ILE A 37 6.51 -16.50 0.51
N ILE A 38 7.28 -15.85 -0.35
CA ILE A 38 7.87 -16.51 -1.53
C ILE A 38 8.80 -17.63 -1.09
N LEU A 39 9.69 -17.36 -0.12
CA LEU A 39 10.60 -18.37 0.42
C LEU A 39 9.84 -19.53 1.07
N LEU A 40 8.81 -19.25 1.84
CA LEU A 40 7.96 -20.28 2.44
C LEU A 40 7.33 -21.16 1.36
N ASN A 41 6.76 -20.57 0.31
CA ASN A 41 6.15 -21.33 -0.78
C ASN A 41 7.17 -22.18 -1.55
N VAL A 42 8.39 -21.68 -1.77
CA VAL A 42 9.47 -22.47 -2.38
C VAL A 42 9.83 -23.67 -1.51
N LEU A 43 9.98 -23.48 -0.19
CA LEU A 43 10.32 -24.54 0.75
C LEU A 43 9.23 -25.62 0.86
N THR A 44 7.96 -25.22 0.75
CA THR A 44 6.81 -26.11 0.86
C THR A 44 6.39 -26.75 -0.47
N TYR A 45 7.03 -26.38 -1.57
CA TYR A 45 6.63 -26.78 -2.94
C TYR A 45 6.59 -28.29 -3.16
N TRP A 46 7.51 -29.03 -2.56
CA TRP A 46 7.76 -30.46 -2.81
C TRP A 46 6.73 -31.41 -2.19
N SER A 47 5.85 -30.96 -1.30
CA SER A 47 4.82 -31.75 -0.62
C SER A 47 3.45 -31.10 -0.75
N SER A 48 2.43 -31.86 -1.16
CA SER A 48 1.07 -31.35 -1.29
C SER A 48 0.48 -30.89 0.04
N GLY A 49 0.75 -31.63 1.12
CA GLY A 49 0.33 -31.24 2.47
C GLY A 49 1.00 -29.95 2.95
N LEU A 50 2.32 -29.83 2.75
CA LEU A 50 3.07 -28.63 3.12
C LEU A 50 2.64 -27.43 2.30
N ARG A 51 2.32 -27.60 1.01
CA ARG A 51 1.78 -26.51 0.16
C ARG A 51 0.46 -25.96 0.69
N ALA A 52 -0.45 -26.85 1.13
CA ALA A 52 -1.72 -26.41 1.70
C ALA A 52 -1.51 -25.57 2.97
N ILE A 53 -0.62 -26.00 3.85
CA ILE A 53 -0.25 -25.26 5.06
C ILE A 53 0.43 -23.93 4.69
N GLY A 54 1.41 -23.96 3.76
CA GLY A 54 2.10 -22.76 3.29
C GLY A 54 1.14 -21.74 2.65
N GLY A 55 0.14 -22.24 1.92
CA GLY A 55 -0.91 -21.39 1.33
C GLY A 55 -1.79 -20.72 2.39
N LEU A 56 -2.19 -21.45 3.45
CA LEU A 56 -2.96 -20.88 4.56
C LEU A 56 -2.16 -19.82 5.33
N ILE A 57 -0.89 -20.12 5.63
CA ILE A 57 0.02 -19.14 6.27
C ILE A 57 0.19 -17.91 5.36
N GLY A 58 0.34 -18.13 4.06
CA GLY A 58 0.46 -17.05 3.08
C GLY A 58 -0.76 -16.16 3.02
N LEU A 59 -1.95 -16.73 3.07
CA LEU A 59 -3.20 -15.97 3.12
C LEU A 59 -3.29 -15.14 4.40
N GLY A 60 -3.01 -15.73 5.56
CA GLY A 60 -2.98 -15.01 6.84
C GLY A 60 -1.97 -13.87 6.83
N TYR A 61 -0.77 -14.13 6.32
CA TYR A 61 0.27 -13.12 6.15
C TYR A 61 -0.17 -11.98 5.24
N TRP A 62 -0.80 -12.29 4.12
CA TRP A 62 -1.30 -11.30 3.16
C TRP A 62 -2.37 -10.38 3.77
N ILE A 63 -3.31 -10.95 4.54
CA ILE A 63 -4.31 -10.19 5.30
C ILE A 63 -3.63 -9.32 6.36
N TYR A 64 -2.64 -9.86 7.06
CA TYR A 64 -1.88 -9.14 8.07
C TYR A 64 -1.12 -7.92 7.47
N MET A 65 -0.54 -8.06 6.29
CA MET A 65 0.07 -6.93 5.58
C MET A 65 -0.96 -5.83 5.25
N GLY A 66 -2.20 -6.20 4.94
CA GLY A 66 -3.31 -5.25 4.78
C GLY A 66 -3.67 -4.55 6.09
N TYR A 67 -3.71 -5.31 7.18
CA TYR A 67 -3.92 -4.74 8.52
C TYR A 67 -2.84 -3.70 8.87
N LEU A 68 -1.55 -4.02 8.68
CA LEU A 68 -0.44 -3.09 8.91
C LEU A 68 -0.57 -1.83 8.06
N ASP A 69 -0.89 -1.96 6.78
CA ASP A 69 -1.14 -0.82 5.88
C ASP A 69 -2.26 0.09 6.42
N GLY A 70 -3.30 -0.49 7.02
CA GLY A 70 -4.42 0.27 7.56
C GLY A 70 -4.10 0.99 8.87
N VAL A 71 -3.47 0.31 9.82
CA VAL A 71 -3.28 0.84 11.20
C VAL A 71 -2.03 1.69 11.37
N SER A 72 -1.01 1.48 10.55
CA SER A 72 0.25 2.23 10.63
C SER A 72 0.60 2.96 9.31
N GLY A 73 -0.11 2.65 8.23
CA GLY A 73 0.25 3.12 6.90
C GLY A 73 1.52 2.48 6.35
N GLN A 74 2.14 1.56 7.10
CA GLN A 74 3.44 0.98 6.75
C GLN A 74 3.45 -0.53 6.94
N THR A 75 3.74 -1.25 5.86
CA THR A 75 4.26 -2.61 5.92
C THR A 75 5.77 -2.58 6.22
N PRO A 76 6.42 -3.69 6.57
CA PRO A 76 7.87 -3.76 6.77
C PRO A 76 8.67 -3.14 5.62
N GLY A 77 8.35 -3.51 4.38
CA GLY A 77 9.02 -2.97 3.20
C GLY A 77 8.81 -1.47 3.03
N LYS A 78 7.61 -0.96 3.30
CA LYS A 78 7.33 0.48 3.28
C LYS A 78 8.10 1.23 4.37
N ALA A 79 8.17 0.66 5.58
CA ALA A 79 8.92 1.24 6.68
C ALA A 79 10.41 1.34 6.35
N MET A 80 10.99 0.31 5.73
CA MET A 80 12.38 0.31 5.28
C MET A 80 12.64 1.32 4.16
N GLN A 81 11.65 1.62 3.33
CA GLN A 81 11.74 2.62 2.26
C GLN A 81 11.39 4.04 2.71
N GLY A 82 10.90 4.24 3.92
CA GLY A 82 10.49 5.57 4.41
C GLY A 82 9.24 6.10 3.69
N ILE A 83 8.34 5.22 3.27
CA ILE A 83 7.08 5.56 2.62
C ILE A 83 5.89 5.11 3.47
N ARG A 84 4.75 5.78 3.28
CA ARG A 84 3.53 5.54 4.07
C ARG A 84 2.28 5.63 3.20
N LEU A 85 1.31 4.77 3.47
CA LEU A 85 -0.03 4.82 2.92
C LEU A 85 -0.90 5.76 3.74
N VAL A 86 -1.60 6.68 3.07
CA VAL A 86 -2.52 7.64 3.70
C VAL A 86 -3.75 7.84 2.80
N ASP A 87 -4.82 8.39 3.37
CA ASP A 87 -5.98 8.86 2.63
C ASP A 87 -5.73 10.24 1.99
N GLY A 88 -6.74 10.79 1.30
CA GLY A 88 -6.67 12.12 0.67
C GLY A 88 -6.47 13.29 1.67
N LYS A 89 -6.61 13.05 2.97
CA LYS A 89 -6.39 14.03 4.05
C LYS A 89 -5.04 13.84 4.75
N GLY A 90 -4.25 12.85 4.35
CA GLY A 90 -2.99 12.50 5.01
C GLY A 90 -3.15 11.63 6.26
N SER A 91 -4.35 11.12 6.53
CA SER A 91 -4.66 10.28 7.70
C SER A 91 -4.51 8.80 7.39
N LEU A 92 -4.39 7.97 8.43
CA LEU A 92 -4.41 6.51 8.29
C LEU A 92 -5.82 6.03 7.91
N ILE A 93 -5.88 5.00 7.07
CA ILE A 93 -7.15 4.51 6.53
C ILE A 93 -7.89 3.53 7.46
N GLY A 94 -7.21 3.01 8.48
CA GLY A 94 -7.76 2.02 9.42
C GLY A 94 -7.67 0.58 8.93
N ALA A 95 -7.74 -0.38 9.87
CA ALA A 95 -7.51 -1.81 9.63
C ALA A 95 -8.39 -2.38 8.53
N GLY A 96 -9.70 -2.14 8.60
CA GLY A 96 -10.67 -2.68 7.63
C GLY A 96 -10.42 -2.19 6.21
N ALA A 97 -10.17 -0.89 6.05
CA ALA A 97 -9.85 -0.32 4.74
C ALA A 97 -8.49 -0.82 4.21
N GLY A 98 -7.49 -1.00 5.07
CA GLY A 98 -6.20 -1.56 4.69
C GLY A 98 -6.30 -2.99 4.17
N ILE A 99 -7.09 -3.84 4.84
CA ILE A 99 -7.38 -5.21 4.38
C ILE A 99 -8.19 -5.17 3.07
N GLY A 100 -9.25 -4.36 3.01
CA GLY A 100 -10.08 -4.22 1.80
C GLY A 100 -9.25 -3.78 0.59
N ARG A 101 -8.31 -2.85 0.78
CA ARG A 101 -7.36 -2.42 -0.26
C ARG A 101 -6.51 -3.58 -0.79
N LYS A 102 -6.10 -4.52 0.06
CA LYS A 102 -5.38 -5.73 -0.40
C LYS A 102 -6.22 -6.57 -1.34
N PHE A 103 -7.52 -6.74 -1.06
CA PHE A 103 -8.42 -7.44 -1.98
C PHE A 103 -8.57 -6.70 -3.32
N LEU A 104 -8.62 -5.37 -3.31
CA LEU A 104 -8.65 -4.59 -4.55
C LEU A 104 -7.35 -4.72 -5.37
N HIS A 105 -6.20 -4.96 -4.73
CA HIS A 105 -4.95 -5.26 -5.46
C HIS A 105 -4.99 -6.57 -6.26
N ILE A 106 -5.96 -7.46 -6.00
CA ILE A 106 -6.20 -8.63 -6.87
C ILE A 106 -6.61 -8.15 -8.27
N LEU A 107 -7.39 -7.08 -8.36
CA LEU A 107 -7.76 -6.47 -9.66
C LEU A 107 -6.54 -5.90 -10.37
N ASP A 108 -5.63 -5.25 -9.63
CA ASP A 108 -4.35 -4.75 -10.17
C ASP A 108 -3.49 -5.92 -10.71
N ALA A 109 -3.52 -7.08 -10.04
CA ALA A 109 -2.78 -8.27 -10.44
C ALA A 109 -3.39 -8.94 -11.70
N ILE A 110 -4.71 -9.03 -11.78
CA ILE A 110 -5.41 -9.64 -12.93
C ILE A 110 -5.10 -8.86 -14.21
N CYS A 111 -5.12 -7.53 -14.15
CA CYS A 111 -4.87 -6.68 -15.31
C CYS A 111 -3.37 -6.40 -15.53
N PHE A 112 -2.49 -6.72 -14.57
CA PHE A 112 -1.06 -6.36 -14.51
C PHE A 112 -0.78 -4.85 -14.73
N ILE A 113 -1.64 -4.19 -15.51
CA ILE A 113 -1.60 -2.75 -15.82
C ILE A 113 -1.79 -1.91 -14.55
N GLY A 114 -2.59 -2.40 -13.59
CA GLY A 114 -2.86 -1.69 -12.34
C GLY A 114 -1.59 -1.37 -11.53
N PHE A 115 -0.62 -2.29 -11.51
CA PHE A 115 0.66 -2.07 -10.86
C PHE A 115 1.60 -1.13 -11.64
N LEU A 116 1.40 -0.98 -12.95
CA LEU A 116 2.19 -0.08 -13.80
C LEU A 116 1.59 1.32 -13.86
N LEU A 117 0.31 1.48 -13.50
CA LEU A 117 -0.35 2.79 -13.49
C LEU A 117 0.44 3.90 -12.78
N PRO A 118 1.08 3.68 -11.62
CA PRO A 118 1.85 4.72 -10.94
C PRO A 118 3.03 5.28 -11.73
N ILE A 119 3.44 4.63 -12.82
CA ILE A 119 4.50 5.14 -13.70
C ILE A 119 3.99 6.31 -14.55
N VAL A 120 2.74 6.22 -15.02
CA VAL A 120 2.13 7.16 -15.95
C VAL A 120 1.09 8.07 -15.29
N ASP A 121 0.61 7.71 -14.12
CA ASP A 121 -0.41 8.45 -13.39
C ASP A 121 0.19 9.66 -12.66
N ALA A 122 -0.41 10.84 -12.84
CA ALA A 122 0.05 12.08 -12.21
C ALA A 122 0.03 12.02 -10.68
N GLN A 123 -0.87 11.22 -10.09
CA GLN A 123 -0.98 10.99 -8.65
C GLN A 123 -0.28 9.71 -8.20
N ARG A 124 0.42 9.01 -9.10
CA ARG A 124 1.17 7.76 -8.84
C ARG A 124 0.33 6.71 -8.10
N GLN A 125 -0.94 6.60 -8.47
CA GLN A 125 -1.89 5.67 -7.85
C GLN A 125 -2.03 4.39 -8.67
N THR A 126 -2.13 3.24 -7.98
CA THR A 126 -2.64 1.99 -8.56
C THR A 126 -4.16 2.09 -8.74
N PHE A 127 -4.76 1.11 -9.39
CA PHE A 127 -6.22 1.07 -9.53
C PHE A 127 -6.92 0.97 -8.15
N ALA A 128 -6.39 0.13 -7.26
CA ALA A 128 -6.86 0.04 -5.88
C ALA A 128 -6.74 1.36 -5.12
N ASP A 129 -5.62 2.10 -5.31
CA ASP A 129 -5.42 3.40 -4.70
C ASP A 129 -6.47 4.42 -5.17
N LYS A 130 -6.80 4.42 -6.48
CA LYS A 130 -7.82 5.31 -7.05
C LYS A 130 -9.22 5.01 -6.51
N LEU A 131 -9.59 3.74 -6.42
CA LEU A 131 -10.90 3.34 -5.90
C LEU A 131 -11.10 3.74 -4.44
N MET A 132 -10.03 3.75 -3.65
CA MET A 132 -10.09 4.07 -2.23
C MET A 132 -9.62 5.49 -1.90
N THR A 133 -9.25 6.28 -2.89
CA THR A 133 -8.69 7.65 -2.71
C THR A 133 -7.51 7.64 -1.72
N THR A 134 -6.59 6.68 -1.91
CA THR A 134 -5.40 6.53 -1.08
C THR A 134 -4.14 6.91 -1.84
N TYR A 135 -3.11 7.31 -1.10
CA TYR A 135 -1.84 7.78 -1.63
C TYR A 135 -0.68 7.12 -0.89
N VAL A 136 0.41 6.83 -1.59
CA VAL A 136 1.66 6.44 -0.94
C VAL A 136 2.61 7.62 -0.99
N VAL A 137 2.90 8.17 0.18
CA VAL A 137 3.74 9.37 0.34
C VAL A 137 5.11 9.01 0.91
N THR A 138 6.10 9.86 0.62
CA THR A 138 7.44 9.80 1.20
C THR A 138 7.53 10.64 2.48
N GLY A 139 8.68 10.62 3.15
CA GLY A 139 8.94 11.45 4.33
C GLY A 139 8.64 10.75 5.66
N ALA A 140 8.22 9.48 5.65
CA ALA A 140 8.22 8.67 6.85
C ALA A 140 9.67 8.31 7.23
N GLU A 141 9.92 8.11 8.53
CA GLU A 141 11.22 7.68 9.02
C GLU A 141 11.58 6.31 8.42
N LYS A 142 12.76 6.21 7.81
CA LYS A 142 13.29 4.94 7.32
C LYS A 142 13.73 4.09 8.49
N LYS A 143 13.21 2.87 8.57
CA LYS A 143 13.57 1.91 9.62
C LYS A 143 14.57 0.90 9.08
N PRO A 144 15.62 0.55 9.84
CA PRO A 144 16.52 -0.52 9.46
C PRO A 144 15.76 -1.86 9.45
N PHE A 145 16.35 -2.87 8.80
CA PHE A 145 15.82 -4.22 8.87
C PHE A 145 15.78 -4.69 10.32
N ALA A 146 14.58 -5.05 10.80
CA ALA A 146 14.34 -5.62 12.11
C ALA A 146 13.13 -6.56 12.05
N ILE A 147 13.22 -7.72 12.68
CA ILE A 147 12.13 -8.71 12.72
C ILE A 147 10.86 -8.13 13.34
N GLU A 148 11.01 -7.18 14.26
CA GLU A 148 9.87 -6.50 14.89
C GLU A 148 8.96 -5.80 13.88
N LEU A 149 9.47 -5.39 12.71
CA LEU A 149 8.64 -4.80 11.66
C LEU A 149 7.59 -5.77 11.12
N TRP A 150 7.85 -7.08 11.23
CA TRP A 150 6.91 -8.15 10.81
C TRP A 150 5.99 -8.62 11.93
N THR A 151 6.28 -8.30 13.19
CA THR A 151 5.53 -8.78 14.36
C THR A 151 4.66 -7.72 15.02
N SER A 152 4.93 -6.44 14.75
CA SER A 152 4.17 -5.34 15.33
C SER A 152 4.05 -4.16 14.36
N PRO A 153 2.94 -3.40 14.42
CA PRO A 153 2.79 -2.18 13.62
C PRO A 153 3.95 -1.21 13.90
N PRO A 154 4.60 -0.66 12.86
CA PRO A 154 5.64 0.35 13.06
C PRO A 154 5.11 1.52 13.89
N LYS A 155 5.78 1.85 14.99
CA LYS A 155 5.41 2.99 15.83
C LYS A 155 5.53 4.27 15.01
N GLN A 156 4.50 5.09 15.06
CA GLN A 156 4.49 6.42 14.47
C GLN A 156 5.27 7.34 15.42
N THR A 157 6.45 7.75 15.05
CA THR A 157 7.06 8.94 15.64
C THR A 157 6.37 10.14 15.01
N GLY A 158 5.57 10.82 15.82
CA GLY A 158 4.85 12.03 15.44
C GLY A 158 5.76 13.19 15.08
#